data_c889097ebb740cfedc83abde81c6f8ba
#
_entry.id   c889097ebb740cfedc83abde81c6f8ba
#
_cell.length_a   1.000
_cell.length_b   1.000
_cell.length_c   1.000
_cell.angle_alpha   90.00
_cell.angle_beta   90.00
_cell.angle_gamma   90.00
#
_symmetry.space_group_name_H-M   'P 1'
#
loop_
_entity.id
_entity.type
_entity.pdbx_description
1 polymer ?
#
loop_
_entity_poly.entity_id
_entity_poly.type
_entity_poly.pdbx_seq_one_letter_code
_entity_poly.pdbx_strand_id
1 'polypeptide(L)'
;MMRGFLFISALALAPAAIAAQVPQRDSVARADSAAAADSIALVRELEGAQRSDTAAATGRGPVNTRLLPDISVVGDMIADLSPNRSTQEDRSRFGIREIEVALQAAVDPYFRGDVFIGFSDEEGAAIEQAYLTATSLPWQLETRLGRFMMPVGKQVTTHRHDLHTIEYPYVIQSFFGPEGLKGTGIYASRVFSPLGFYQELIGTVVDRFGEPPEQMTSARSPNEKLSGLGYSVRLRNYWDFSEAANIEVSFSGVTGLREQPLLGSFEGTKAINARQSVVALDATYRWRPLAQGLYKSFIAQVELLRQSNETPAVPDEYQEPDGSPIEFGGPAGSYTGGYAFARYQASRRTFIAARYDFLEDPMRDGANVRAASGYFTFFPSEFSKLVAGYERYMPRGGEKLLNRFILQATFALGPHKPHPF
;
A
#
# COMPACT_ATOMS: atom_id res chain seq x y z
N MET A 1 -48.57 5.11 9.19
CA MET A 1 -48.82 3.93 8.35
C MET A 1 -48.62 4.33 6.91
N MET A 2 -47.52 3.95 6.31
CA MET A 2 -47.37 3.62 4.87
C MET A 2 -45.91 3.28 4.62
N ARG A 3 -45.68 2.01 4.36
CA ARG A 3 -44.38 1.43 4.00
C ARG A 3 -44.12 1.72 2.51
N GLY A 4 -43.03 2.40 2.18
CA GLY A 4 -42.53 2.57 0.82
C GLY A 4 -41.38 1.61 0.56
N PHE A 5 -41.63 0.59 -0.28
CA PHE A 5 -40.63 -0.30 -0.85
C PHE A 5 -39.91 0.43 -1.99
N LEU A 6 -38.60 0.51 -1.93
CA LEU A 6 -37.79 0.93 -3.08
C LEU A 6 -37.44 -0.31 -3.92
N PHE A 7 -37.96 -0.36 -5.14
CA PHE A 7 -37.60 -1.30 -6.19
C PHE A 7 -36.26 -0.89 -6.81
N ILE A 8 -35.27 -1.78 -6.76
CA ILE A 8 -34.05 -1.67 -7.55
C ILE A 8 -34.34 -2.35 -8.90
N SER A 9 -34.47 -1.55 -9.94
CA SER A 9 -34.60 -2.04 -11.32
C SER A 9 -33.24 -2.47 -11.86
N ALA A 10 -33.10 -3.77 -12.14
CA ALA A 10 -31.97 -4.33 -12.85
C ALA A 10 -32.09 -3.98 -14.34
N LEU A 11 -31.11 -3.23 -14.86
CA LEU A 11 -31.00 -2.92 -16.28
C LEU A 11 -30.27 -4.09 -16.99
N ALA A 12 -31.03 -4.89 -17.74
CA ALA A 12 -30.51 -5.94 -18.60
C ALA A 12 -30.03 -5.33 -19.93
N LEU A 13 -28.72 -5.34 -20.18
CA LEU A 13 -28.12 -5.03 -21.47
C LEU A 13 -27.94 -6.32 -22.28
N ALA A 14 -28.66 -6.45 -23.38
CA ALA A 14 -28.48 -7.50 -24.36
C ALA A 14 -27.27 -7.24 -25.26
N PRO A 15 -26.48 -8.25 -25.67
CA PRO A 15 -25.36 -8.05 -26.57
C PRO A 15 -25.83 -7.96 -28.03
N ALA A 16 -25.46 -6.84 -28.69
CA ALA A 16 -25.59 -6.73 -30.15
C ALA A 16 -24.39 -7.45 -30.81
N ALA A 17 -24.69 -8.46 -31.61
CA ALA A 17 -23.70 -9.15 -32.42
C ALA A 17 -23.27 -8.25 -33.59
N ILE A 18 -22.02 -7.83 -33.61
CA ILE A 18 -21.38 -7.17 -34.76
C ILE A 18 -20.55 -8.23 -35.48
N ALA A 19 -20.94 -8.50 -36.73
CA ALA A 19 -20.20 -9.36 -37.64
C ALA A 19 -18.90 -8.71 -38.05
N ALA A 20 -17.76 -9.27 -37.65
CA ALA A 20 -16.42 -8.82 -38.04
C ALA A 20 -16.04 -9.40 -39.40
N GLN A 21 -15.70 -8.54 -40.34
CA GLN A 21 -15.04 -8.91 -41.62
C GLN A 21 -13.57 -9.30 -41.30
N VAL A 22 -13.16 -10.43 -41.86
CA VAL A 22 -11.82 -11.02 -41.73
C VAL A 22 -10.82 -10.23 -42.60
N PRO A 23 -9.75 -9.65 -42.08
CA PRO A 23 -8.66 -9.10 -42.87
C PRO A 23 -7.68 -10.20 -43.32
N GLN A 24 -7.08 -10.00 -44.47
CA GLN A 24 -6.17 -10.92 -45.15
C GLN A 24 -4.99 -11.42 -44.33
N ARG A 25 -4.72 -12.72 -44.41
CA ARG A 25 -3.74 -13.50 -43.63
C ARG A 25 -2.26 -13.13 -43.78
N ASP A 26 -1.85 -12.31 -44.73
CA ASP A 26 -0.43 -12.10 -45.03
C ASP A 26 0.25 -10.95 -44.24
N SER A 27 -0.51 -10.05 -43.64
CA SER A 27 0.05 -8.96 -42.82
C SER A 27 0.29 -9.36 -41.37
N VAL A 28 -0.48 -10.31 -40.83
CA VAL A 28 -0.37 -10.80 -39.44
C VAL A 28 0.88 -11.66 -39.29
N ALA A 29 1.17 -12.54 -40.24
CA ALA A 29 2.36 -13.41 -40.20
C ALA A 29 3.71 -12.65 -40.22
N ARG A 30 3.77 -11.45 -40.83
CA ARG A 30 4.97 -10.60 -40.78
C ARG A 30 5.14 -9.82 -39.50
N ALA A 31 4.04 -9.41 -38.86
CA ALA A 31 4.07 -8.75 -37.56
C ALA A 31 4.47 -9.71 -36.42
N ASP A 32 3.95 -10.93 -36.46
CA ASP A 32 4.28 -11.99 -35.48
C ASP A 32 5.75 -12.43 -35.59
N SER A 33 6.32 -12.48 -36.80
CA SER A 33 7.73 -12.84 -36.99
C SER A 33 8.70 -11.72 -36.52
N ALA A 34 8.32 -10.46 -36.63
CA ALA A 34 9.10 -9.32 -36.13
C ALA A 34 9.06 -9.26 -34.59
N ALA A 35 7.88 -9.44 -33.97
CA ALA A 35 7.73 -9.48 -32.53
C ALA A 35 8.45 -10.69 -31.90
N ALA A 36 8.46 -11.83 -32.57
CA ALA A 36 9.23 -13.00 -32.15
C ALA A 36 10.74 -12.78 -32.27
N ALA A 37 11.21 -12.09 -33.31
CA ALA A 37 12.62 -11.76 -33.49
C ALA A 37 13.10 -10.77 -32.41
N ASP A 38 12.31 -9.75 -32.08
CA ASP A 38 12.60 -8.79 -31.01
C ASP A 38 12.61 -9.45 -29.62
N SER A 39 11.71 -10.39 -29.38
CA SER A 39 11.68 -11.16 -28.15
C SER A 39 12.92 -12.05 -28.00
N ILE A 40 13.36 -12.70 -29.08
CA ILE A 40 14.58 -13.53 -29.11
C ILE A 40 15.85 -12.65 -28.95
N ALA A 41 15.86 -11.45 -29.53
CA ALA A 41 16.96 -10.51 -29.36
C ALA A 41 17.08 -10.04 -27.89
N LEU A 42 15.95 -9.71 -27.26
CA LEU A 42 15.89 -9.31 -25.85
C LEU A 42 16.35 -10.44 -24.91
N VAL A 43 15.91 -11.67 -25.17
CA VAL A 43 16.36 -12.84 -24.38
C VAL A 43 17.86 -13.07 -24.52
N ARG A 44 18.42 -12.92 -25.76
CA ARG A 44 19.86 -13.05 -25.98
C ARG A 44 20.67 -11.93 -25.32
N GLU A 45 20.14 -10.71 -25.28
CA GLU A 45 20.75 -9.56 -24.59
C GLU A 45 20.75 -9.77 -23.07
N LEU A 46 19.66 -10.28 -22.51
CA LEU A 46 19.57 -10.65 -21.10
C LEU A 46 20.49 -11.83 -20.74
N GLU A 47 20.59 -12.85 -21.59
CA GLU A 47 21.54 -13.96 -21.41
C GLU A 47 23.00 -13.49 -21.58
N GLY A 48 23.26 -12.52 -22.44
CA GLY A 48 24.58 -11.91 -22.63
C GLY A 48 24.99 -11.08 -21.41
N ALA A 49 24.07 -10.30 -20.83
CA ALA A 49 24.30 -9.55 -19.60
C ALA A 49 24.56 -10.48 -18.40
N GLN A 50 23.84 -11.57 -18.26
CA GLN A 50 24.08 -12.58 -17.22
C GLN A 50 25.43 -13.31 -17.37
N ARG A 51 25.94 -13.46 -18.61
CA ARG A 51 27.26 -14.08 -18.86
C ARG A 51 28.44 -13.14 -18.61
N SER A 52 28.26 -11.83 -18.75
CA SER A 52 29.32 -10.85 -18.45
C SER A 52 29.59 -10.69 -16.97
N ASP A 53 28.58 -10.86 -16.11
CA ASP A 53 28.74 -10.78 -14.66
C ASP A 53 29.43 -12.02 -14.05
N THR A 54 29.39 -13.17 -14.74
CA THR A 54 30.08 -14.40 -14.30
C THR A 54 31.59 -14.42 -14.60
N ALA A 55 32.09 -13.53 -15.45
CA ALA A 55 33.52 -13.52 -15.83
C ALA A 55 34.43 -12.73 -14.86
N ALA A 56 33.88 -11.92 -13.95
CA ALA A 56 34.66 -11.10 -13.02
C ALA A 56 34.97 -11.78 -11.65
N ALA A 57 34.48 -12.99 -11.39
CA ALA A 57 34.66 -13.70 -10.13
C ALA A 57 35.75 -14.80 -10.20
N THR A 58 36.96 -14.43 -10.58
CA THR A 58 38.13 -15.33 -10.43
C THR A 58 38.71 -15.18 -9.03
N GLY A 59 38.45 -16.15 -8.14
CA GLY A 59 39.21 -16.25 -6.90
C GLY A 59 38.56 -16.90 -5.68
N ARG A 60 37.32 -17.38 -5.76
CA ARG A 60 36.71 -18.19 -4.68
C ARG A 60 36.05 -19.43 -5.27
N GLY A 61 36.17 -20.57 -4.53
CA GLY A 61 35.61 -21.86 -4.95
C GLY A 61 34.12 -21.78 -5.31
N PRO A 62 33.49 -22.86 -5.80
CA PRO A 62 32.16 -22.81 -6.39
C PRO A 62 31.13 -22.31 -5.36
N VAL A 63 30.89 -21.01 -5.36
CA VAL A 63 29.79 -20.43 -4.63
C VAL A 63 28.54 -20.76 -5.44
N ASN A 64 27.62 -21.49 -4.82
CA ASN A 64 26.33 -21.75 -5.42
C ASN A 64 25.55 -20.40 -5.46
N THR A 65 25.66 -19.67 -6.56
CA THR A 65 25.04 -18.33 -6.75
C THR A 65 23.52 -18.35 -6.56
N ARG A 66 22.89 -19.52 -6.63
CA ARG A 66 21.45 -19.69 -6.37
C ARG A 66 21.06 -19.54 -4.90
N LEU A 67 22.04 -19.57 -3.98
CA LEU A 67 21.83 -19.42 -2.53
C LEU A 67 22.24 -18.03 -2.02
N LEU A 68 22.79 -17.18 -2.87
CA LEU A 68 23.08 -15.80 -2.47
C LEU A 68 21.77 -14.99 -2.49
N PRO A 69 21.52 -14.20 -1.44
CA PRO A 69 20.36 -13.31 -1.45
C PRO A 69 20.53 -12.21 -2.50
N ASP A 70 19.44 -11.87 -3.18
CA ASP A 70 19.33 -10.63 -3.91
C ASP A 70 19.31 -9.49 -2.90
N ILE A 71 20.26 -8.57 -3.04
CA ILE A 71 20.39 -7.40 -2.18
C ILE A 71 20.05 -6.16 -3.01
N SER A 72 19.05 -5.41 -2.58
CA SER A 72 18.73 -4.12 -3.18
C SER A 72 18.63 -3.03 -2.13
N VAL A 73 18.88 -1.79 -2.56
CA VAL A 73 18.74 -0.60 -1.72
C VAL A 73 17.90 0.41 -2.46
N VAL A 74 16.88 0.94 -1.81
CA VAL A 74 16.07 2.05 -2.33
C VAL A 74 16.27 3.25 -1.43
N GLY A 75 16.63 4.39 -2.01
CA GLY A 75 16.71 5.67 -1.30
C GLY A 75 15.57 6.58 -1.71
N ASP A 76 14.90 7.18 -0.75
CA ASP A 76 13.81 8.13 -0.91
C ASP A 76 14.12 9.44 -0.19
N MET A 77 14.25 10.52 -0.96
CA MET A 77 14.62 11.85 -0.47
C MET A 77 13.52 12.84 -0.83
N ILE A 78 13.30 13.79 0.05
CA ILE A 78 12.32 14.86 -0.15
C ILE A 78 12.93 16.24 0.01
N ALA A 79 12.32 17.21 -0.70
CA ALA A 79 12.53 18.64 -0.47
C ALA A 79 11.17 19.32 -0.36
N ASP A 80 10.88 19.89 0.80
CA ASP A 80 9.67 20.67 1.07
C ASP A 80 9.89 22.14 0.73
N LEU A 81 9.34 22.55 -0.39
CA LEU A 81 9.41 23.94 -0.90
C LEU A 81 8.11 24.71 -0.62
N SER A 82 7.33 24.28 0.36
CA SER A 82 6.08 24.93 0.77
C SER A 82 6.32 26.41 1.20
N PRO A 83 5.43 27.35 0.78
CA PRO A 83 5.74 28.78 0.85
C PRO A 83 5.96 29.32 2.26
N ASN A 84 5.16 28.88 3.24
CA ASN A 84 5.15 29.50 4.56
C ASN A 84 6.11 28.83 5.54
N ARG A 85 6.06 27.49 5.65
CA ARG A 85 6.88 26.68 6.54
C ARG A 85 7.05 25.29 5.96
N SER A 86 8.02 24.52 6.44
CA SER A 86 8.05 23.09 6.19
C SER A 86 6.79 22.43 6.71
N THR A 87 6.33 21.42 6.00
CA THR A 87 5.17 20.59 6.35
C THR A 87 5.58 19.20 6.81
N GLN A 88 6.89 18.95 6.97
CA GLN A 88 7.45 17.75 7.56
C GLN A 88 7.35 17.81 9.09
N GLU A 89 7.28 16.68 9.77
CA GLU A 89 7.13 16.59 11.23
C GLU A 89 8.30 17.22 11.96
N ASP A 90 9.53 16.92 11.54
CA ASP A 90 10.77 17.47 12.09
C ASP A 90 11.03 18.93 11.70
N ARG A 91 10.15 19.53 10.88
CA ARG A 91 10.27 20.87 10.30
C ARG A 91 11.45 21.07 9.36
N SER A 92 12.18 20.04 9.01
CA SER A 92 13.21 20.08 7.98
C SER A 92 12.64 20.38 6.61
N ARG A 93 13.41 20.97 5.73
CA ARG A 93 13.02 21.20 4.33
C ARG A 93 13.64 20.19 3.37
N PHE A 94 14.71 19.58 3.79
CA PHE A 94 15.41 18.53 3.03
C PHE A 94 15.64 17.37 3.98
N GLY A 95 15.27 16.16 3.58
CA GLY A 95 15.43 14.98 4.41
C GLY A 95 15.60 13.71 3.59
N ILE A 96 16.28 12.76 4.19
CA ILE A 96 16.26 11.35 3.77
C ILE A 96 15.08 10.73 4.48
N ARG A 97 13.99 10.54 3.72
CA ARG A 97 12.77 9.99 4.27
C ARG A 97 12.92 8.52 4.61
N GLU A 98 13.61 7.79 3.73
CA GLU A 98 13.85 6.36 3.91
C GLU A 98 15.01 5.88 3.05
N ILE A 99 15.84 5.00 3.62
CA ILE A 99 16.74 4.11 2.88
C ILE A 99 16.29 2.69 3.21
N GLU A 100 15.64 2.01 2.27
CA GLU A 100 15.22 0.61 2.46
C GLU A 100 16.28 -0.34 1.91
N VAL A 101 16.67 -1.32 2.70
CA VAL A 101 17.53 -2.45 2.30
C VAL A 101 16.67 -3.70 2.23
N ALA A 102 16.56 -4.31 1.05
CA ALA A 102 15.86 -5.57 0.85
C ALA A 102 16.84 -6.72 0.65
N LEU A 103 16.59 -7.82 1.36
CA LEU A 103 17.30 -9.10 1.26
C LEU A 103 16.27 -10.16 0.91
N GLN A 104 16.42 -10.80 -0.24
CA GLN A 104 15.43 -11.75 -0.75
C GLN A 104 16.15 -13.00 -1.27
N ALA A 105 15.76 -14.19 -0.79
CA ALA A 105 16.36 -15.44 -1.22
C ALA A 105 15.39 -16.63 -1.12
N ALA A 106 15.61 -17.64 -1.96
CA ALA A 106 15.11 -18.98 -1.67
C ALA A 106 15.93 -19.55 -0.48
N VAL A 107 15.23 -19.95 0.58
CA VAL A 107 15.84 -20.63 1.74
C VAL A 107 16.11 -22.08 1.38
N ASP A 108 15.12 -22.73 0.78
CA ASP A 108 15.15 -24.10 0.28
C ASP A 108 14.10 -24.25 -0.85
N PRO A 109 13.85 -25.46 -1.41
CA PRO A 109 12.85 -25.64 -2.46
C PRO A 109 11.40 -25.31 -2.07
N TYR A 110 11.10 -25.21 -0.76
CA TYR A 110 9.76 -25.03 -0.23
C TYR A 110 9.52 -23.61 0.30
N PHE A 111 10.60 -22.93 0.69
CA PHE A 111 10.50 -21.64 1.37
C PHE A 111 11.35 -20.56 0.73
N ARG A 112 10.82 -19.34 0.75
CA ARG A 112 11.51 -18.10 0.39
C ARG A 112 11.49 -17.16 1.59
N GLY A 113 12.63 -16.52 1.86
CA GLY A 113 12.77 -15.47 2.87
C GLY A 113 12.84 -14.09 2.23
N ASP A 114 12.11 -13.13 2.78
CA ASP A 114 12.11 -11.73 2.38
C ASP A 114 12.28 -10.88 3.64
N VAL A 115 13.28 -9.98 3.64
CA VAL A 115 13.55 -9.05 4.75
C VAL A 115 13.75 -7.65 4.18
N PHE A 116 13.03 -6.68 4.74
CA PHE A 116 13.10 -5.27 4.39
C PHE A 116 13.41 -4.47 5.65
N ILE A 117 14.48 -3.70 5.62
CA ILE A 117 14.95 -2.88 6.74
C ILE A 117 14.97 -1.43 6.28
N GLY A 118 14.12 -0.61 6.89
CA GLY A 118 14.08 0.83 6.68
C GLY A 118 15.06 1.56 7.62
N PHE A 119 15.67 2.59 7.12
CA PHE A 119 16.47 3.55 7.87
C PHE A 119 15.95 4.95 7.55
N SER A 120 15.57 5.71 8.56
CA SER A 120 15.13 7.10 8.40
C SER A 120 15.89 8.02 9.35
N ASP A 121 15.89 9.32 9.04
CA ASP A 121 16.48 10.33 9.92
C ASP A 121 15.70 10.48 11.24
N GLU A 122 14.39 10.15 11.21
CA GLU A 122 13.49 10.36 12.35
C GLU A 122 13.43 9.14 13.28
N GLU A 123 13.30 7.93 12.72
CA GLU A 123 13.03 6.70 13.49
C GLU A 123 14.26 5.80 13.64
N GLY A 124 15.36 6.10 12.91
CA GLY A 124 16.55 5.24 12.88
C GLY A 124 16.32 3.97 12.05
N ALA A 125 16.75 2.80 12.55
CA ALA A 125 16.63 1.52 11.87
C ALA A 125 15.41 0.73 12.35
N ALA A 126 14.53 0.33 11.44
CA ALA A 126 13.35 -0.48 11.74
C ALA A 126 13.21 -1.65 10.76
N ILE A 127 12.65 -2.77 11.25
CA ILE A 127 12.26 -3.88 10.38
C ILE A 127 10.88 -3.56 9.80
N GLU A 128 10.86 -3.21 8.52
CA GLU A 128 9.63 -2.94 7.79
C GLU A 128 8.83 -4.23 7.56
N GLN A 129 9.48 -5.23 6.99
CA GLN A 129 8.92 -6.54 6.77
C GLN A 129 10.02 -7.60 6.94
N ALA A 130 9.66 -8.75 7.51
CA ALA A 130 10.52 -9.92 7.58
C ALA A 130 9.64 -11.17 7.66
N TYR A 131 9.56 -11.96 6.59
CA TYR A 131 8.70 -13.12 6.56
C TYR A 131 9.26 -14.26 5.71
N LEU A 132 8.82 -15.45 6.07
CA LEU A 132 9.05 -16.68 5.34
C LEU A 132 7.79 -17.04 4.56
N THR A 133 7.91 -17.22 3.24
CA THR A 133 6.79 -17.62 2.36
C THR A 133 6.93 -19.10 2.02
N ALA A 134 5.88 -19.89 2.26
CA ALA A 134 5.78 -21.24 1.75
C ALA A 134 5.23 -21.21 0.32
N THR A 135 6.03 -21.70 -0.64
CA THR A 135 5.77 -21.56 -2.08
C THR A 135 5.13 -22.80 -2.73
N SER A 136 5.13 -23.95 -2.02
CA SER A 136 4.76 -25.25 -2.61
C SER A 136 3.60 -25.94 -1.87
N LEU A 137 2.64 -25.17 -1.39
CA LEU A 137 1.46 -25.70 -0.71
C LEU A 137 0.38 -26.17 -1.72
N PRO A 138 -0.38 -27.23 -1.41
CA PRO A 138 -1.48 -27.69 -2.26
C PRO A 138 -2.60 -26.65 -2.35
N TRP A 139 -3.52 -26.84 -3.32
CA TRP A 139 -4.72 -26.01 -3.54
C TRP A 139 -4.45 -24.53 -3.84
N GLN A 140 -3.28 -24.20 -4.40
CA GLN A 140 -2.88 -22.82 -4.68
C GLN A 140 -2.88 -21.93 -3.40
N LEU A 141 -2.56 -22.53 -2.27
CA LEU A 141 -2.43 -21.84 -0.99
C LEU A 141 -1.02 -21.25 -0.89
N GLU A 142 -0.92 -19.95 -0.65
CA GLU A 142 0.30 -19.27 -0.21
C GLU A 142 0.18 -18.93 1.26
N THR A 143 1.23 -19.14 2.04
CA THR A 143 1.28 -18.72 3.44
C THR A 143 2.57 -17.97 3.71
N ARG A 144 2.48 -16.96 4.60
CA ARG A 144 3.64 -16.22 5.11
C ARG A 144 3.62 -16.24 6.63
N LEU A 145 4.80 -16.35 7.23
CA LEU A 145 5.01 -16.28 8.66
C LEU A 145 6.05 -15.21 8.97
N GLY A 146 5.71 -14.22 9.78
CA GLY A 146 6.58 -13.09 10.14
C GLY A 146 5.87 -11.75 10.11
N ARG A 147 6.62 -10.64 9.91
CA ARG A 147 6.10 -9.28 9.83
C ARG A 147 5.85 -8.91 8.37
N PHE A 148 4.65 -8.45 8.08
CA PHE A 148 4.22 -8.09 6.71
C PHE A 148 3.20 -6.93 6.74
N MET A 149 3.03 -6.26 5.60
CA MET A 149 1.96 -5.29 5.40
C MET A 149 0.61 -5.99 5.35
N MET A 150 -0.34 -5.57 6.19
CA MET A 150 -1.66 -6.19 6.26
C MET A 150 -2.50 -5.86 5.02
N PRO A 151 -3.20 -6.84 4.43
CA PRO A 151 -3.93 -6.67 3.16
C PRO A 151 -5.29 -5.97 3.37
N VAL A 152 -5.29 -4.71 3.79
CA VAL A 152 -6.50 -3.90 3.99
C VAL A 152 -6.46 -2.71 3.06
N GLY A 153 -7.48 -2.59 2.20
CA GLY A 153 -7.49 -1.58 1.14
C GLY A 153 -6.39 -1.80 0.10
N LYS A 154 -6.19 -0.84 -0.78
CA LYS A 154 -5.25 -0.95 -1.91
C LYS A 154 -3.85 -0.44 -1.58
N GLN A 155 -3.77 0.73 -0.94
CA GLN A 155 -2.49 1.43 -0.77
C GLN A 155 -1.67 0.88 0.40
N VAL A 156 -2.28 0.32 1.44
CA VAL A 156 -1.58 -0.19 2.63
C VAL A 156 -0.53 -1.25 2.30
N THR A 157 -0.71 -2.01 1.21
CA THR A 157 0.25 -3.05 0.76
C THR A 157 1.32 -2.55 -0.20
N THR A 158 1.44 -1.24 -0.39
CA THR A 158 2.41 -0.60 -1.29
C THR A 158 3.45 0.13 -0.45
N HIS A 159 4.74 -0.10 -0.66
CA HIS A 159 5.78 0.66 0.02
C HIS A 159 5.70 2.15 -0.32
N ARG A 160 6.08 3.00 0.61
CA ARG A 160 5.97 4.46 0.48
C ARG A 160 6.71 5.01 -0.74
N HIS A 161 7.91 4.50 -1.01
CA HIS A 161 8.71 4.87 -2.17
C HIS A 161 8.12 4.38 -3.52
N ASP A 162 7.26 3.34 -3.50
CA ASP A 162 6.58 2.79 -4.69
C ASP A 162 5.26 3.49 -5.02
N LEU A 163 4.78 4.36 -4.15
CA LEU A 163 3.55 5.12 -4.40
C LEU A 163 3.64 5.90 -5.71
N HIS A 164 2.51 6.02 -6.40
CA HIS A 164 2.34 6.91 -7.55
C HIS A 164 2.20 8.39 -7.15
N THR A 165 2.07 8.64 -5.87
CA THR A 165 2.01 9.94 -5.19
C THR A 165 3.22 10.06 -4.26
N ILE A 166 3.40 11.19 -3.60
CA ILE A 166 4.51 11.37 -2.65
C ILE A 166 4.18 10.76 -1.30
N GLU A 167 2.90 10.88 -0.88
CA GLU A 167 2.42 10.41 0.42
C GLU A 167 1.22 9.49 0.26
N TYR A 168 0.99 8.63 1.24
CA TYR A 168 -0.26 7.89 1.35
C TYR A 168 -1.46 8.85 1.37
N PRO A 169 -2.65 8.39 0.94
CA PRO A 169 -3.90 9.12 1.15
C PRO A 169 -4.13 9.43 2.62
N TYR A 170 -4.73 10.59 2.92
CA TYR A 170 -4.97 11.03 4.31
C TYR A 170 -5.75 10.02 5.15
N VAL A 171 -6.69 9.30 4.55
CA VAL A 171 -7.45 8.26 5.23
C VAL A 171 -6.55 7.10 5.70
N ILE A 172 -5.55 6.72 4.91
CA ILE A 172 -4.59 5.67 5.27
C ILE A 172 -3.71 6.15 6.42
N GLN A 173 -3.15 7.36 6.30
CA GLN A 173 -2.31 7.94 7.35
C GLN A 173 -3.05 8.10 8.68
N SER A 174 -4.30 8.55 8.64
CA SER A 174 -5.11 8.78 9.85
C SER A 174 -5.57 7.48 10.51
N PHE A 175 -5.97 6.46 9.73
CA PHE A 175 -6.52 5.22 10.28
C PHE A 175 -5.44 4.22 10.69
N PHE A 176 -4.30 4.21 10.00
CA PHE A 176 -3.26 3.17 10.14
C PHE A 176 -1.89 3.72 10.51
N GLY A 177 -1.68 5.03 10.41
CA GLY A 177 -0.39 5.68 10.62
C GLY A 177 0.32 6.05 9.32
N PRO A 178 1.42 6.82 9.40
CA PRO A 178 2.14 7.34 8.23
C PRO A 178 2.80 6.27 7.38
N GLU A 179 3.05 5.10 7.95
CA GLU A 179 3.67 3.95 7.28
C GLU A 179 2.69 2.83 6.90
N GLY A 180 1.38 3.06 7.06
CA GLY A 180 0.35 2.07 6.82
C GLY A 180 0.24 1.04 7.94
N LEU A 181 -0.37 -0.11 7.66
CA LEU A 181 -0.66 -1.13 8.67
C LEU A 181 0.24 -2.35 8.46
N LYS A 182 1.12 -2.60 9.42
CA LYS A 182 2.00 -3.76 9.48
C LYS A 182 1.60 -4.66 10.64
N GLY A 183 1.89 -5.96 10.54
CA GLY A 183 1.62 -6.91 11.61
C GLY A 183 2.56 -8.11 11.56
N THR A 184 2.90 -8.67 12.73
CA THR A 184 3.68 -9.90 12.87
C THR A 184 2.74 -11.06 13.14
N GLY A 185 2.75 -12.09 12.29
CA GLY A 185 1.81 -13.19 12.44
C GLY A 185 1.79 -14.13 11.24
N ILE A 186 0.60 -14.59 10.89
CA ILE A 186 0.33 -15.55 9.83
C ILE A 186 -0.53 -14.88 8.77
N TYR A 187 -0.09 -15.02 7.52
CA TYR A 187 -0.84 -14.66 6.32
C TYR A 187 -1.16 -15.93 5.54
N ALA A 188 -2.36 -16.03 5.00
CA ALA A 188 -2.72 -17.09 4.07
C ALA A 188 -3.55 -16.51 2.92
N SER A 189 -3.24 -16.89 1.69
CA SER A 189 -4.05 -16.54 0.53
C SER A 189 -4.33 -17.75 -0.36
N ARG A 190 -5.45 -17.69 -1.05
CA ARG A 190 -5.85 -18.70 -2.03
C ARG A 190 -6.47 -18.05 -3.24
N VAL A 191 -5.98 -18.43 -4.42
CA VAL A 191 -6.54 -18.06 -5.71
C VAL A 191 -7.59 -19.09 -6.13
N PHE A 192 -8.69 -18.62 -6.69
CA PHE A 192 -9.79 -19.46 -7.20
C PHE A 192 -10.57 -18.72 -8.29
N SER A 193 -11.37 -19.42 -9.08
CA SER A 193 -12.15 -18.83 -10.18
C SER A 193 -13.49 -19.50 -10.38
N PRO A 194 -14.34 -19.66 -9.34
CA PRO A 194 -15.61 -20.40 -9.45
C PRO A 194 -16.63 -19.68 -10.34
N LEU A 195 -16.47 -18.38 -10.55
CA LEU A 195 -17.35 -17.54 -11.36
C LEU A 195 -16.78 -17.21 -12.75
N GLY A 196 -15.67 -17.88 -13.14
CA GLY A 196 -15.03 -17.69 -14.45
C GLY A 196 -14.10 -16.48 -14.55
N PHE A 197 -13.82 -15.77 -13.43
CA PHE A 197 -12.84 -14.70 -13.34
C PHE A 197 -11.92 -14.91 -12.13
N TYR A 198 -10.80 -14.18 -12.09
CA TYR A 198 -9.83 -14.28 -11.01
C TYR A 198 -10.41 -13.75 -9.69
N GLN A 199 -10.31 -14.59 -8.67
CA GLN A 199 -10.61 -14.22 -7.28
C GLN A 199 -9.48 -14.68 -6.38
N GLU A 200 -9.17 -13.89 -5.38
CA GLU A 200 -8.21 -14.22 -4.34
C GLU A 200 -8.79 -13.87 -2.98
N LEU A 201 -8.83 -14.85 -2.09
CA LEU A 201 -9.19 -14.66 -0.69
C LEU A 201 -7.91 -14.65 0.13
N ILE A 202 -7.74 -13.61 0.94
CA ILE A 202 -6.59 -13.41 1.82
C ILE A 202 -7.10 -13.30 3.25
N GLY A 203 -6.46 -13.98 4.19
CA GLY A 203 -6.72 -13.86 5.62
C GLY A 203 -5.41 -13.69 6.38
N THR A 204 -5.43 -12.86 7.45
CA THR A 204 -4.28 -12.72 8.34
C THR A 204 -4.69 -12.76 9.81
N VAL A 205 -3.78 -13.27 10.62
CA VAL A 205 -3.84 -13.19 12.08
C VAL A 205 -2.50 -12.64 12.54
N VAL A 206 -2.52 -11.51 13.25
CA VAL A 206 -1.31 -10.81 13.69
C VAL A 206 -1.36 -10.54 15.20
N ASP A 207 -0.20 -10.45 15.80
CA ASP A 207 -0.01 -10.27 17.23
C ASP A 207 -0.67 -8.98 17.75
N ARG A 208 -0.57 -7.89 17.01
CA ARG A 208 -1.14 -6.57 17.38
C ARG A 208 -1.79 -5.90 16.16
N PHE A 209 -2.79 -5.09 16.44
CA PHE A 209 -3.41 -4.19 15.48
C PHE A 209 -2.66 -2.83 15.49
N GLY A 210 -1.73 -2.67 14.56
CA GLY A 210 -0.91 -1.47 14.47
C GLY A 210 0.24 -1.44 15.48
N GLU A 211 1.01 -0.37 15.44
CA GLU A 211 2.14 -0.17 16.36
C GLU A 211 1.66 0.42 17.69
N PRO A 212 2.26 0.01 18.82
CA PRO A 212 1.97 0.64 20.09
C PRO A 212 2.42 2.11 20.03
N PRO A 213 1.64 3.03 20.62
CA PRO A 213 2.10 4.41 20.76
C PRO A 213 3.41 4.47 21.53
N GLU A 214 4.36 5.29 21.07
CA GLU A 214 5.59 5.53 21.79
C GLU A 214 5.31 6.02 23.22
N GLN A 215 6.07 5.52 24.19
CA GLN A 215 6.03 5.93 25.59
C GLN A 215 4.70 5.65 26.32
N MET A 216 3.82 4.83 25.79
CA MET A 216 2.60 4.42 26.47
C MET A 216 2.69 3.00 27.00
N THR A 217 2.21 2.78 28.21
CA THR A 217 2.13 1.45 28.83
C THR A 217 0.70 1.10 29.20
N SER A 218 0.19 0.02 28.63
CA SER A 218 -1.09 -0.57 29.04
C SER A 218 -0.91 -1.48 30.27
N ALA A 219 -1.90 -1.54 31.15
CA ALA A 219 -1.92 -2.50 32.24
C ALA A 219 -1.90 -3.95 31.73
N ARG A 220 -2.42 -4.19 30.54
CA ARG A 220 -2.46 -5.50 29.89
C ARG A 220 -2.11 -5.36 28.42
N SER A 221 -1.26 -6.27 27.93
CA SER A 221 -0.96 -6.31 26.50
C SER A 221 -2.20 -6.74 25.70
N PRO A 222 -2.45 -6.13 24.49
CA PRO A 222 -3.56 -6.52 23.62
C PRO A 222 -3.59 -8.01 23.31
N ASN A 223 -2.42 -8.64 23.20
CA ASN A 223 -2.23 -10.03 22.77
C ASN A 223 -2.26 -11.07 23.89
N GLU A 224 -2.57 -10.71 25.13
CA GLU A 224 -2.74 -11.69 26.23
C GLU A 224 -3.82 -12.75 25.91
N LYS A 225 -4.81 -12.41 25.09
CA LYS A 225 -5.88 -13.30 24.65
C LYS A 225 -6.00 -13.31 23.13
N LEU A 226 -6.41 -14.45 22.58
CA LEU A 226 -6.66 -14.57 21.13
C LEU A 226 -7.65 -13.51 20.61
N SER A 227 -8.64 -13.12 21.43
CA SER A 227 -9.61 -12.07 21.06
C SER A 227 -9.00 -10.68 20.93
N GLY A 228 -7.77 -10.46 21.42
CA GLY A 228 -7.04 -9.21 21.33
C GLY A 228 -6.11 -9.12 20.13
N LEU A 229 -5.89 -10.24 19.42
CA LEU A 229 -5.10 -10.25 18.17
C LEU A 229 -5.75 -9.42 17.07
N GLY A 230 -4.93 -9.03 16.07
CA GLY A 230 -5.42 -8.41 14.85
C GLY A 230 -5.83 -9.46 13.83
N TYR A 231 -7.01 -9.32 13.25
CA TYR A 231 -7.55 -10.20 12.21
C TYR A 231 -7.90 -9.40 10.98
N SER A 232 -7.50 -9.85 9.79
CA SER A 232 -7.96 -9.24 8.54
C SER A 232 -8.43 -10.26 7.55
N VAL A 233 -9.31 -9.81 6.65
CA VAL A 233 -9.77 -10.56 5.48
C VAL A 233 -9.85 -9.62 4.29
N ARG A 234 -9.46 -10.10 3.10
CA ARG A 234 -9.61 -9.40 1.83
C ARG A 234 -10.06 -10.36 0.73
N LEU A 235 -11.06 -9.96 -0.03
CA LEU A 235 -11.49 -10.60 -1.27
C LEU A 235 -11.14 -9.69 -2.44
N ARG A 236 -10.23 -10.12 -3.31
CA ARG A 236 -9.86 -9.45 -4.55
C ARG A 236 -10.57 -10.10 -5.72
N ASN A 237 -11.09 -9.28 -6.60
CA ASN A 237 -11.72 -9.72 -7.83
C ASN A 237 -11.11 -8.93 -9.00
N TYR A 238 -10.84 -9.60 -10.12
CA TYR A 238 -10.19 -9.02 -11.28
C TYR A 238 -10.88 -9.47 -12.56
N TRP A 239 -11.16 -8.52 -13.44
CA TRP A 239 -11.79 -8.75 -14.72
C TRP A 239 -11.06 -8.04 -15.85
N ASP A 240 -10.84 -8.72 -16.95
CA ASP A 240 -10.42 -8.11 -18.21
C ASP A 240 -11.67 -7.68 -19.00
N PHE A 241 -11.79 -6.40 -19.29
CA PHE A 241 -12.81 -5.88 -20.21
C PHE A 241 -12.41 -6.02 -21.66
N SER A 242 -11.10 -5.94 -21.91
CA SER A 242 -10.49 -6.08 -23.22
C SER A 242 -9.02 -6.44 -23.05
N GLU A 243 -8.32 -6.73 -24.14
CA GLU A 243 -6.88 -6.94 -24.16
C GLU A 243 -6.07 -5.71 -23.63
N ALA A 244 -6.69 -4.54 -23.63
CA ALA A 244 -6.06 -3.28 -23.21
C ALA A 244 -6.55 -2.74 -21.87
N ALA A 245 -7.63 -3.31 -21.28
CA ALA A 245 -8.25 -2.72 -20.11
C ALA A 245 -8.76 -3.76 -19.12
N ASN A 246 -8.51 -3.52 -17.84
CA ASN A 246 -8.98 -4.35 -16.74
C ASN A 246 -9.48 -3.52 -15.56
N ILE A 247 -10.23 -4.16 -14.69
CA ILE A 247 -10.66 -3.63 -13.41
C ILE A 247 -10.38 -4.64 -12.29
N GLU A 248 -9.92 -4.13 -11.18
CA GLU A 248 -9.81 -4.85 -9.91
C GLU A 248 -10.77 -4.20 -8.92
N VAL A 249 -11.57 -5.00 -8.23
CA VAL A 249 -12.44 -4.54 -7.13
C VAL A 249 -12.19 -5.44 -5.93
N SER A 250 -11.94 -4.84 -4.77
CA SER A 250 -11.68 -5.59 -3.56
C SER A 250 -12.52 -5.08 -2.39
N PHE A 251 -12.87 -6.03 -1.52
CA PHE A 251 -13.45 -5.77 -0.22
C PHE A 251 -12.49 -6.27 0.84
N SER A 252 -12.25 -5.49 1.87
CA SER A 252 -11.41 -5.90 2.98
C SER A 252 -11.90 -5.38 4.32
N GLY A 253 -11.48 -6.05 5.38
CA GLY A 253 -11.76 -5.63 6.74
C GLY A 253 -10.65 -6.07 7.67
N VAL A 254 -10.45 -5.31 8.74
CA VAL A 254 -9.52 -5.61 9.81
C VAL A 254 -10.14 -5.23 11.15
N THR A 255 -9.87 -6.03 12.18
CA THR A 255 -10.29 -5.75 13.56
C THR A 255 -9.25 -6.25 14.53
N GLY A 256 -9.10 -5.56 15.67
CA GLY A 256 -8.21 -5.96 16.76
C GLY A 256 -8.27 -4.98 17.92
N LEU A 257 -7.55 -5.28 18.99
CA LEU A 257 -7.35 -4.34 20.09
C LEU A 257 -6.16 -3.44 19.76
N ARG A 258 -6.31 -2.15 20.01
CA ARG A 258 -5.27 -1.13 19.89
C ARG A 258 -5.12 -0.40 21.21
N GLU A 259 -3.88 -0.13 21.58
CA GLU A 259 -3.57 0.71 22.73
C GLU A 259 -3.96 2.16 22.43
N GLN A 260 -4.77 2.74 23.30
CA GLN A 260 -5.29 4.10 23.17
C GLN A 260 -4.96 4.90 24.43
N PRO A 261 -4.67 6.21 24.32
CA PRO A 261 -4.31 7.04 25.47
C PRO A 261 -5.47 7.21 26.47
N LEU A 262 -5.11 7.37 27.72
CA LEU A 262 -5.98 7.88 28.76
C LEU A 262 -5.66 9.37 29.01
N LEU A 263 -6.71 10.17 29.24
CA LEU A 263 -6.55 11.57 29.66
C LEU A 263 -6.30 11.62 31.16
N GLY A 264 -5.13 12.14 31.57
CA GLY A 264 -4.78 12.25 32.99
C GLY A 264 -3.45 12.99 33.20
N SER A 265 -3.21 13.44 34.42
CA SER A 265 -2.04 14.25 34.83
C SER A 265 -0.94 13.45 35.54
N PHE A 266 -0.85 12.13 35.29
CA PHE A 266 0.16 11.28 35.96
C PHE A 266 1.53 11.31 35.26
N GLU A 267 2.56 10.99 36.01
CA GLU A 267 3.89 10.74 35.47
C GLU A 267 3.88 9.50 34.57
N GLY A 268 4.16 9.68 33.31
CA GLY A 268 4.12 8.65 32.27
C GLY A 268 2.75 8.55 31.62
N THR A 269 2.75 8.12 30.39
CA THR A 269 1.54 7.98 29.58
C THR A 269 0.90 6.61 29.81
N LYS A 270 -0.33 6.58 30.28
CA LYS A 270 -1.12 5.34 30.42
C LYS A 270 -1.98 5.13 29.20
N ALA A 271 -2.14 3.86 28.83
CA ALA A 271 -2.99 3.44 27.72
C ALA A 271 -3.95 2.33 28.15
N ILE A 272 -5.03 2.19 27.41
CA ILE A 272 -6.03 1.13 27.56
C ILE A 272 -6.30 0.51 26.19
N ASN A 273 -6.61 -0.79 26.17
CA ASN A 273 -6.93 -1.50 24.96
C ASN A 273 -8.38 -1.21 24.54
N ALA A 274 -8.55 -0.63 23.35
CA ALA A 274 -9.84 -0.39 22.73
C ALA A 274 -9.92 -1.13 21.39
N ARG A 275 -11.09 -1.70 21.08
CA ARG A 275 -11.30 -2.36 19.79
C ARG A 275 -11.43 -1.34 18.68
N GLN A 276 -10.67 -1.54 17.64
CA GLN A 276 -10.77 -0.81 16.39
C GLN A 276 -11.11 -1.78 15.26
N SER A 277 -12.00 -1.37 14.38
CA SER A 277 -12.35 -2.12 13.17
C SER A 277 -12.38 -1.18 11.99
N VAL A 278 -11.83 -1.61 10.85
CA VAL A 278 -11.87 -0.86 9.60
C VAL A 278 -12.39 -1.78 8.50
N VAL A 279 -13.34 -1.29 7.72
CA VAL A 279 -13.79 -1.93 6.46
C VAL A 279 -13.42 -1.03 5.29
N ALA A 280 -13.02 -1.63 4.18
CA ALA A 280 -12.60 -0.92 2.99
C ALA A 280 -13.17 -1.55 1.71
N LEU A 281 -13.49 -0.68 0.76
CA LEU A 281 -13.85 -1.00 -0.61
C LEU A 281 -12.89 -0.25 -1.53
N ASP A 282 -12.21 -0.96 -2.41
CA ASP A 282 -11.34 -0.35 -3.41
C ASP A 282 -11.68 -0.82 -4.83
N ALA A 283 -11.48 0.06 -5.80
CA ALA A 283 -11.59 -0.24 -7.22
C ALA A 283 -10.45 0.43 -7.98
N THR A 284 -9.80 -0.33 -8.87
CA THR A 284 -8.71 0.14 -9.72
C THR A 284 -8.97 -0.25 -11.16
N TYR A 285 -9.17 0.73 -12.02
CA TYR A 285 -9.22 0.56 -13.47
C TYR A 285 -7.85 0.81 -14.08
N ARG A 286 -7.41 -0.06 -14.98
CA ARG A 286 -6.15 0.07 -15.73
C ARG A 286 -6.43 -0.04 -17.22
N TRP A 287 -5.85 0.87 -17.98
CA TRP A 287 -5.85 0.84 -19.43
C TRP A 287 -4.42 0.97 -19.95
N ARG A 288 -4.02 0.07 -20.85
CA ARG A 288 -2.72 0.06 -21.49
C ARG A 288 -2.88 -0.51 -22.92
N PRO A 289 -2.87 0.31 -23.96
CA PRO A 289 -3.06 -0.16 -25.34
C PRO A 289 -1.89 -1.03 -25.80
N LEU A 290 -2.17 -2.13 -26.50
CA LEU A 290 -1.17 -3.10 -26.94
C LEU A 290 -0.06 -2.48 -27.80
N ALA A 291 -0.43 -1.68 -28.81
CA ALA A 291 0.51 -1.08 -29.76
C ALA A 291 1.30 0.11 -29.19
N GLN A 292 0.85 0.73 -28.10
CA GLN A 292 1.45 1.96 -27.54
C GLN A 292 1.66 1.88 -26.02
N GLY A 293 1.62 0.69 -25.44
CA GLY A 293 1.67 0.47 -23.99
C GLY A 293 2.98 0.93 -23.32
N LEU A 294 4.05 1.16 -24.10
CA LEU A 294 5.28 1.77 -23.59
C LEU A 294 5.19 3.29 -23.42
N TYR A 295 4.22 3.94 -24.05
CA TYR A 295 4.12 5.40 -24.12
C TYR A 295 2.82 5.93 -23.56
N LYS A 296 1.80 5.08 -23.43
CA LYS A 296 0.47 5.48 -22.99
C LYS A 296 -0.09 4.43 -22.03
N SER A 297 -0.50 4.88 -20.88
CA SER A 297 -1.30 4.10 -19.93
C SER A 297 -2.17 5.03 -19.10
N PHE A 298 -3.23 4.49 -18.53
CA PHE A 298 -4.10 5.20 -17.62
C PHE A 298 -4.48 4.31 -16.46
N ILE A 299 -4.43 4.85 -15.25
CA ILE A 299 -4.89 4.21 -14.03
C ILE A 299 -5.87 5.17 -13.35
N ALA A 300 -7.05 4.67 -12.99
CA ALA A 300 -7.96 5.33 -12.09
C ALA A 300 -8.20 4.43 -10.88
N GLN A 301 -8.19 5.00 -9.69
CA GLN A 301 -8.32 4.28 -8.43
C GLN A 301 -9.21 5.05 -7.47
N VAL A 302 -10.10 4.36 -6.81
CA VAL A 302 -10.91 4.89 -5.70
C VAL A 302 -10.82 3.94 -4.54
N GLU A 303 -10.82 4.47 -3.33
CA GLU A 303 -10.84 3.69 -2.11
C GLU A 303 -11.68 4.41 -1.05
N LEU A 304 -12.57 3.67 -0.40
CA LEU A 304 -13.44 4.14 0.67
C LEU A 304 -13.19 3.28 1.90
N LEU A 305 -12.97 3.92 3.04
CA LEU A 305 -12.74 3.25 4.31
C LEU A 305 -13.69 3.78 5.37
N ARG A 306 -14.16 2.88 6.22
CA ARG A 306 -14.92 3.24 7.43
C ARG A 306 -14.27 2.58 8.63
N GLN A 307 -13.86 3.41 9.58
CA GLN A 307 -13.32 3.01 10.87
C GLN A 307 -14.43 3.06 11.93
N SER A 308 -14.45 2.10 12.84
CA SER A 308 -15.29 2.07 14.03
C SER A 308 -14.42 1.80 15.25
N ASN A 309 -14.49 2.67 16.23
CA ASN A 309 -13.73 2.62 17.48
C ASN A 309 -14.67 2.42 18.67
N GLU A 310 -14.34 1.44 19.50
CA GLU A 310 -15.01 1.20 20.77
C GLU A 310 -14.57 2.25 21.81
N THR A 311 -15.47 2.65 22.70
CA THR A 311 -15.15 3.40 23.91
C THR A 311 -15.08 2.40 25.06
N PRO A 312 -13.89 1.97 25.49
CA PRO A 312 -13.77 1.02 26.60
C PRO A 312 -14.12 1.71 27.92
N ALA A 313 -14.67 0.93 28.86
CA ALA A 313 -14.77 1.39 30.24
C ALA A 313 -13.36 1.51 30.83
N VAL A 314 -13.02 2.66 31.39
CA VAL A 314 -11.77 2.85 32.12
C VAL A 314 -11.88 2.16 33.47
N PRO A 315 -10.98 1.21 33.83
CA PRO A 315 -11.01 0.54 35.10
C PRO A 315 -10.82 1.51 36.30
N ASP A 316 -11.48 1.25 37.40
CA ASP A 316 -11.40 2.07 38.65
C ASP A 316 -9.98 2.17 39.23
N GLU A 317 -9.07 1.28 38.84
CA GLU A 317 -7.64 1.33 39.21
C GLU A 317 -6.88 2.49 38.57
N TYR A 318 -7.44 3.09 37.50
CA TYR A 318 -6.90 4.29 36.87
C TYR A 318 -7.62 5.52 37.44
N GLN A 319 -6.95 6.19 38.35
CA GLN A 319 -7.44 7.43 38.98
C GLN A 319 -6.32 8.48 38.95
N GLU A 320 -6.74 9.74 38.94
CA GLU A 320 -5.85 10.85 39.20
C GLU A 320 -5.30 10.81 40.63
N PRO A 321 -4.22 11.48 40.97
CA PRO A 321 -3.66 11.55 42.32
C PRO A 321 -4.66 12.05 43.39
N ASP A 322 -5.65 12.82 42.97
CA ASP A 322 -6.72 13.33 43.82
C ASP A 322 -7.94 12.36 43.96
N GLY A 323 -7.86 11.18 43.30
CA GLY A 323 -8.92 10.17 43.30
C GLY A 323 -10.03 10.41 42.27
N SER A 324 -9.92 11.43 41.42
CA SER A 324 -10.89 11.65 40.32
C SER A 324 -10.77 10.58 39.24
N PRO A 325 -11.87 10.24 38.54
CA PRO A 325 -11.84 9.30 37.44
C PRO A 325 -11.02 9.82 36.24
N ILE A 326 -10.23 8.94 35.63
CA ILE A 326 -9.53 9.23 34.38
C ILE A 326 -10.47 8.95 33.20
N GLU A 327 -10.43 9.77 32.19
CA GLU A 327 -11.24 9.63 30.99
C GLU A 327 -10.48 8.94 29.85
N PHE A 328 -11.22 8.29 28.94
CA PHE A 328 -10.68 7.73 27.72
C PHE A 328 -10.31 8.86 26.76
N GLY A 329 -9.05 8.89 26.33
CA GLY A 329 -8.51 9.93 25.42
C GLY A 329 -8.43 9.53 23.94
N GLY A 330 -8.74 8.28 23.63
CA GLY A 330 -8.72 7.80 22.26
C GLY A 330 -9.95 8.23 21.45
N PRO A 331 -9.88 8.14 20.11
CA PRO A 331 -11.03 8.42 19.26
C PRO A 331 -12.15 7.40 19.51
N ALA A 332 -13.40 7.88 19.62
CA ALA A 332 -14.59 7.06 19.83
C ALA A 332 -15.59 7.26 18.69
N GLY A 333 -16.34 6.22 18.33
CA GLY A 333 -17.36 6.31 17.30
C GLY A 333 -16.92 5.81 15.92
N SER A 334 -17.54 6.34 14.87
CA SER A 334 -17.29 5.91 13.49
C SER A 334 -16.88 7.07 12.60
N TYR A 335 -15.87 6.84 11.78
CA TYR A 335 -15.27 7.82 10.88
C TYR A 335 -15.17 7.24 9.48
N THR A 336 -15.38 8.08 8.46
CA THR A 336 -15.33 7.68 7.06
C THR A 336 -14.32 8.54 6.32
N GLY A 337 -13.58 7.93 5.44
CA GLY A 337 -12.65 8.63 4.58
C GLY A 337 -12.41 7.88 3.29
N GLY A 338 -11.73 8.52 2.36
CA GLY A 338 -11.40 7.91 1.10
C GLY A 338 -10.66 8.85 0.18
N TYR A 339 -10.33 8.33 -1.00
CA TYR A 339 -9.69 9.12 -2.04
C TYR A 339 -10.10 8.64 -3.43
N ALA A 340 -9.92 9.53 -4.40
CA ALA A 340 -9.96 9.23 -5.82
C ALA A 340 -8.64 9.69 -6.45
N PHE A 341 -8.03 8.84 -7.24
CA PHE A 341 -6.73 9.04 -7.88
C PHE A 341 -6.83 8.71 -9.37
N ALA A 342 -6.16 9.50 -10.21
CA ALA A 342 -5.99 9.21 -11.61
C ALA A 342 -4.56 9.53 -12.05
N ARG A 343 -3.97 8.66 -12.89
CA ARG A 343 -2.64 8.81 -13.45
C ARG A 343 -2.66 8.52 -14.95
N TYR A 344 -2.08 9.39 -15.74
CA TYR A 344 -1.92 9.23 -17.17
C TYR A 344 -0.44 9.26 -17.55
N GLN A 345 -0.01 8.30 -18.36
CA GLN A 345 1.30 8.26 -18.96
C GLN A 345 1.31 9.10 -20.23
N ALA A 346 2.01 10.24 -20.20
CA ALA A 346 2.09 11.18 -21.32
C ALA A 346 3.23 10.82 -22.28
N SER A 347 4.28 10.15 -21.83
CA SER A 347 5.39 9.64 -22.62
C SER A 347 6.02 8.42 -21.97
N ARG A 348 7.03 7.81 -22.60
CA ARG A 348 7.74 6.65 -22.02
C ARG A 348 8.23 6.88 -20.59
N ARG A 349 8.56 8.11 -20.22
CA ARG A 349 9.19 8.44 -18.93
C ARG A 349 8.42 9.47 -18.10
N THR A 350 7.27 9.96 -18.61
CA THR A 350 6.57 11.08 -17.99
C THR A 350 5.14 10.71 -17.67
N PHE A 351 4.73 11.00 -16.43
CA PHE A 351 3.36 10.77 -15.97
C PHE A 351 2.81 12.01 -15.28
N ILE A 352 1.50 12.19 -15.40
CA ILE A 352 0.74 13.24 -14.72
C ILE A 352 -0.33 12.54 -13.90
N ALA A 353 -0.47 12.96 -12.66
CA ALA A 353 -1.49 12.38 -11.77
C ALA A 353 -2.20 13.45 -10.97
N ALA A 354 -3.41 13.13 -10.51
CA ALA A 354 -4.17 13.93 -9.59
C ALA A 354 -4.83 13.04 -8.53
N ARG A 355 -4.96 13.55 -7.30
CA ARG A 355 -5.66 12.88 -6.21
C ARG A 355 -6.56 13.87 -5.48
N TYR A 356 -7.72 13.39 -5.07
CA TYR A 356 -8.62 14.10 -4.17
C TYR A 356 -8.87 13.20 -2.96
N ASP A 357 -8.63 13.75 -1.78
CA ASP A 357 -8.81 13.08 -0.49
C ASP A 357 -9.96 13.71 0.28
N PHE A 358 -10.69 12.90 1.04
CA PHE A 358 -11.64 13.34 2.05
C PHE A 358 -11.56 12.44 3.28
N LEU A 359 -11.75 13.01 4.46
CA LEU A 359 -11.62 12.32 5.73
C LEU A 359 -12.45 12.99 6.81
N GLU A 360 -13.21 12.21 7.59
CA GLU A 360 -13.66 12.53 8.93
C GLU A 360 -12.52 12.14 9.88
N ASP A 361 -11.77 13.13 10.38
CA ASP A 361 -10.53 12.86 11.12
C ASP A 361 -10.82 12.40 12.55
N PRO A 362 -10.50 11.15 12.93
CA PRO A 362 -10.71 10.63 14.29
C PRO A 362 -9.98 11.42 15.36
N MET A 363 -8.79 11.95 15.04
CA MET A 363 -7.96 12.70 16.00
C MET A 363 -8.45 14.14 16.21
N ARG A 364 -9.49 14.56 15.48
CA ARG A 364 -10.09 15.90 15.53
C ARG A 364 -11.60 15.84 15.68
N ASP A 365 -12.07 14.83 16.39
CA ASP A 365 -13.51 14.63 16.68
C ASP A 365 -14.38 14.60 15.42
N GLY A 366 -13.91 13.96 14.37
CA GLY A 366 -14.63 13.84 13.11
C GLY A 366 -14.64 15.11 12.23
N ALA A 367 -13.78 16.09 12.52
CA ALA A 367 -13.64 17.24 11.65
C ALA A 367 -13.30 16.85 10.22
N ASN A 368 -14.04 17.41 9.26
CA ASN A 368 -13.85 17.09 7.85
C ASN A 368 -12.55 17.70 7.31
N VAL A 369 -11.69 16.85 6.74
CA VAL A 369 -10.48 17.21 6.01
C VAL A 369 -10.70 16.94 4.53
N ARG A 370 -10.18 17.80 3.66
CA ARG A 370 -10.14 17.60 2.21
C ARG A 370 -8.79 18.05 1.68
N ALA A 371 -8.30 17.33 0.66
CA ALA A 371 -7.11 17.77 -0.05
C ALA A 371 -7.25 17.50 -1.55
N ALA A 372 -6.66 18.35 -2.36
CA ALA A 372 -6.55 18.17 -3.80
C ALA A 372 -5.09 18.30 -4.18
N SER A 373 -4.56 17.26 -4.84
CA SER A 373 -3.13 17.14 -5.16
C SER A 373 -2.93 16.89 -6.65
N GLY A 374 -1.86 17.45 -7.21
CA GLY A 374 -1.38 17.18 -8.56
C GLY A 374 0.07 16.76 -8.54
N TYR A 375 0.45 15.80 -9.39
CA TYR A 375 1.79 15.23 -9.43
C TYR A 375 2.31 15.18 -10.86
N PHE A 376 3.56 15.53 -11.01
CA PHE A 376 4.34 15.32 -12.23
C PHE A 376 5.47 14.35 -11.90
N THR A 377 5.51 13.19 -12.57
CA THR A 377 6.54 12.18 -12.36
C THR A 377 7.39 12.03 -13.61
N PHE A 378 8.70 12.03 -13.44
CA PHE A 378 9.67 11.77 -14.48
C PHE A 378 10.61 10.63 -14.05
N PHE A 379 10.79 9.64 -14.92
CA PHE A 379 11.74 8.54 -14.75
C PHE A 379 12.96 8.77 -15.63
N PRO A 380 14.08 9.27 -15.09
CA PRO A 380 15.35 9.34 -15.83
C PRO A 380 15.79 7.99 -16.36
N SER A 381 15.59 6.93 -15.54
CA SER A 381 15.83 5.53 -15.86
C SER A 381 14.84 4.65 -15.10
N GLU A 382 14.91 3.33 -15.27
CA GLU A 382 14.17 2.36 -14.44
C GLU A 382 14.60 2.34 -12.97
N PHE A 383 15.80 2.87 -12.66
CA PHE A 383 16.37 2.92 -11.32
C PHE A 383 16.21 4.28 -10.63
N SER A 384 15.52 5.22 -11.24
CA SER A 384 15.36 6.56 -10.66
C SER A 384 14.01 7.16 -10.99
N LYS A 385 13.39 7.79 -10.00
CA LYS A 385 12.09 8.47 -10.09
C LYS A 385 12.20 9.86 -9.48
N LEU A 386 11.73 10.88 -10.18
CA LEU A 386 11.59 12.25 -9.69
C LEU A 386 10.11 12.63 -9.72
N VAL A 387 9.60 13.15 -8.61
CA VAL A 387 8.21 13.59 -8.50
C VAL A 387 8.17 15.03 -8.02
N ALA A 388 7.40 15.88 -8.70
CA ALA A 388 7.01 17.19 -8.22
C ALA A 388 5.53 17.13 -7.85
N GLY A 389 5.19 17.41 -6.59
CA GLY A 389 3.84 17.38 -6.05
C GLY A 389 3.41 18.74 -5.54
N TYR A 390 2.19 19.16 -5.91
CA TYR A 390 1.50 20.29 -5.31
C TYR A 390 0.22 19.78 -4.64
N GLU A 391 -0.03 20.25 -3.42
CA GLU A 391 -1.22 19.90 -2.66
C GLU A 391 -1.84 21.14 -2.03
N ARG A 392 -3.14 21.21 -2.14
CA ARG A 392 -3.97 22.15 -1.41
C ARG A 392 -4.76 21.39 -0.34
N TYR A 393 -4.30 21.52 0.89
CA TYR A 393 -4.95 20.94 2.06
C TYR A 393 -5.97 21.93 2.63
N MET A 394 -7.20 21.46 2.80
CA MET A 394 -8.35 22.26 3.20
C MET A 394 -8.96 21.68 4.48
N PRO A 395 -8.44 22.01 5.66
CA PRO A 395 -9.06 21.62 6.91
C PRO A 395 -10.38 22.36 7.09
N ARG A 396 -11.36 21.74 7.73
CA ARG A 396 -12.57 22.41 8.20
C ARG A 396 -12.45 22.63 9.72
N GLY A 397 -13.11 23.64 10.25
CA GLY A 397 -13.07 23.96 11.68
C GLY A 397 -12.20 25.17 12.05
N GLY A 398 -11.90 26.05 11.11
CA GLY A 398 -11.20 27.33 11.37
C GLY A 398 -9.69 27.30 11.21
N GLU A 399 -9.10 26.16 10.87
CA GLU A 399 -7.69 26.08 10.53
C GLU A 399 -7.38 26.72 9.16
N LYS A 400 -6.18 27.25 9.03
CA LYS A 400 -5.74 27.90 7.80
C LYS A 400 -5.50 26.86 6.69
N LEU A 401 -5.95 27.18 5.51
CA LEU A 401 -5.63 26.46 4.28
C LEU A 401 -4.12 26.39 4.10
N LEU A 402 -3.61 25.19 3.81
CA LEU A 402 -2.20 24.93 3.61
C LEU A 402 -1.93 24.55 2.15
N ASN A 403 -0.97 25.22 1.54
CA ASN A 403 -0.43 24.83 0.24
C ASN A 403 0.94 24.17 0.47
N ARG A 404 1.10 22.95 -0.05
CA ARG A 404 2.33 22.16 0.02
C ARG A 404 2.93 22.05 -1.36
N PHE A 405 4.24 22.21 -1.46
CA PHE A 405 4.99 21.89 -2.68
C PHE A 405 6.19 21.03 -2.31
N ILE A 406 6.18 19.80 -2.75
CA ILE A 406 7.17 18.80 -2.38
C ILE A 406 7.81 18.23 -3.64
N LEU A 407 9.12 18.13 -3.64
CA LEU A 407 9.91 17.36 -4.60
C LEU A 407 10.35 16.06 -3.93
N GLN A 408 10.27 14.96 -4.66
CA GLN A 408 10.76 13.64 -4.24
C GLN A 408 11.74 13.12 -5.28
N ALA A 409 12.83 12.54 -4.80
CA ALA A 409 13.80 11.81 -5.61
C ALA A 409 13.98 10.41 -5.02
N THR A 410 13.71 9.38 -5.82
CA THR A 410 13.90 7.99 -5.44
C THR A 410 14.91 7.35 -6.37
N PHE A 411 15.83 6.56 -5.82
CA PHE A 411 16.77 5.75 -6.60
C PHE A 411 16.84 4.33 -6.06
N ALA A 412 17.18 3.37 -6.91
CA ALA A 412 17.36 1.97 -6.56
C ALA A 412 18.75 1.47 -6.97
N LEU A 413 19.38 0.69 -6.11
CA LEU A 413 20.65 -0.01 -6.34
C LEU A 413 20.43 -1.51 -6.23
N GLY A 414 21.08 -2.30 -7.08
CA GLY A 414 20.94 -3.76 -7.09
C GLY A 414 19.71 -4.24 -7.89
N PRO A 415 19.38 -5.55 -7.79
CA PRO A 415 18.29 -6.18 -8.54
C PRO A 415 16.91 -5.83 -7.94
N HIS A 416 16.60 -4.54 -7.83
CA HIS A 416 15.28 -4.07 -7.42
C HIS A 416 14.25 -4.43 -8.50
N LYS A 417 13.01 -4.77 -8.08
CA LYS A 417 11.91 -4.89 -9.04
C LYS A 417 11.78 -3.57 -9.80
N PRO A 418 11.86 -3.57 -11.14
CA PRO A 418 11.71 -2.34 -11.90
C PRO A 418 10.37 -1.71 -11.56
N HIS A 419 10.36 -0.40 -11.34
CA HIS A 419 9.11 0.31 -11.15
C HIS A 419 8.18 0.00 -12.33
N PRO A 420 6.94 -0.43 -12.11
CA PRO A 420 6.02 -0.72 -13.21
C PRO A 420 5.75 0.56 -13.99
N PHE A 421 6.27 0.62 -15.23
CA PHE A 421 5.99 1.68 -16.20
C PHE A 421 4.59 1.53 -16.77
#